data_1934f3aed8d69387e2487862c965f596
#
_entry.id   1934f3aed8d69387e2487862c965f596
#
_cell.length_a   1.000
_cell.length_b   1.000
_cell.length_c   1.000
_cell.angle_alpha   90.00
_cell.angle_beta   90.00
_cell.angle_gamma   90.00
#
_symmetry.space_group_name_H-M   'P 1'
#
loop_
_entity.id
_entity.type
_entity.pdbx_description
1 polymer ?
#
loop_
_entity_poly.entity_id
_entity_poly.type
_entity_poly.pdbx_seq_one_letter_code
_entity_poly.pdbx_strand_id
1 'polypeptide(L)'
;TTGEEQFTLCAAGLKGSVTSKRSHLVMIDDAIKSSADIANPDIRNQMKENWNAVIAPTMFEGARAICLGTRFRHDDIHATTFNEQNNWTQIILSAILNDSKTGEEESYWPEMWSLEYLKEKKRQAPIAFSFQYMNQIVRQNELSLAPELIVKAEISTEFDTLGIGVDLSAGVKERNDYTVMVLGGRVEDRIHIIDYRRIRVMGNLEKLDALKELLYDW
;
A
#
# COMPACT_ATOMS: atom_id res chain seq x y z
N THR A 1 28.34 -42.93 4.44
CA THR A 1 28.22 -41.52 4.15
C THR A 1 27.22 -41.37 3.02
N THR A 2 25.97 -41.25 3.35
CA THR A 2 24.93 -40.86 2.40
C THR A 2 25.20 -39.41 2.00
N GLY A 3 25.73 -39.19 0.79
CA GLY A 3 25.88 -37.87 0.22
C GLY A 3 24.49 -37.31 -0.03
N GLU A 4 24.04 -36.45 0.84
CA GLU A 4 22.95 -35.55 0.52
C GLU A 4 23.42 -34.68 -0.64
N GLU A 5 22.77 -34.81 -1.79
CA GLU A 5 23.00 -33.92 -2.91
C GLU A 5 22.60 -32.49 -2.47
N GLN A 6 23.60 -31.71 -2.07
CA GLN A 6 23.41 -30.31 -1.81
C GLN A 6 23.27 -29.59 -3.15
N PHE A 7 22.08 -29.08 -3.42
CA PHE A 7 21.84 -28.28 -4.61
C PHE A 7 22.65 -26.98 -4.54
N THR A 8 23.45 -26.70 -5.55
CA THR A 8 24.17 -25.43 -5.67
C THR A 8 23.20 -24.26 -5.87
N LEU A 9 22.08 -24.48 -6.58
CA LEU A 9 21.04 -23.53 -6.85
C LEU A 9 19.67 -24.20 -6.78
N CYS A 10 18.73 -23.54 -6.11
CA CYS A 10 17.34 -23.97 -6.08
C CYS A 10 16.42 -22.77 -6.36
N ALA A 11 15.53 -22.91 -7.34
CA ALA A 11 14.49 -21.95 -7.63
C ALA A 11 13.13 -22.48 -7.15
N ALA A 12 12.35 -21.63 -6.50
CA ALA A 12 11.00 -21.95 -6.04
C ALA A 12 10.15 -20.65 -6.03
N GLY A 13 8.84 -20.79 -6.24
CA GLY A 13 7.94 -19.67 -6.00
C GLY A 13 7.88 -19.32 -4.50
N LEU A 14 7.53 -18.08 -4.17
CA LEU A 14 7.45 -17.62 -2.77
C LEU A 14 6.48 -18.47 -1.90
N LYS A 15 5.50 -19.11 -2.51
CA LYS A 15 4.59 -20.07 -1.88
C LYS A 15 5.07 -21.53 -2.00
N GLY A 16 6.20 -21.76 -2.65
CA GLY A 16 6.77 -23.09 -2.84
C GLY A 16 7.45 -23.62 -1.57
N SER A 17 7.57 -24.94 -1.47
CA SER A 17 8.30 -25.55 -0.36
C SER A 17 9.80 -25.45 -0.58
N VAL A 18 10.49 -24.79 0.32
CA VAL A 18 11.95 -24.75 0.44
C VAL A 18 12.41 -25.45 1.73
N THR A 19 11.50 -26.20 2.35
CA THR A 19 11.79 -26.94 3.58
C THR A 19 12.91 -27.95 3.37
N SER A 20 13.71 -28.20 4.40
CA SER A 20 14.88 -29.10 4.39
C SER A 20 16.08 -28.63 3.54
N LYS A 21 16.02 -27.44 2.95
CA LYS A 21 17.16 -26.83 2.26
C LYS A 21 17.88 -25.86 3.19
N ARG A 22 19.16 -25.63 2.93
CA ARG A 22 19.94 -24.61 3.62
C ARG A 22 20.59 -23.69 2.60
N SER A 23 20.66 -22.40 2.92
CA SER A 23 21.17 -21.40 1.98
C SER A 23 22.13 -20.42 2.62
N HIS A 24 23.16 -20.04 1.87
CA HIS A 24 24.06 -18.94 2.20
C HIS A 24 23.60 -17.62 1.56
N LEU A 25 22.76 -17.71 0.53
CA LEU A 25 22.18 -16.57 -0.16
C LEU A 25 20.75 -16.91 -0.56
N VAL A 26 19.83 -16.03 -0.23
CA VAL A 26 18.45 -16.04 -0.74
C VAL A 26 18.28 -14.83 -1.65
N MET A 27 17.82 -15.06 -2.87
CA MET A 27 17.43 -14.01 -3.79
C MET A 27 15.93 -14.10 -4.04
N ILE A 28 15.23 -13.00 -3.81
CA ILE A 28 13.80 -12.86 -4.10
C ILE A 28 13.69 -11.88 -5.26
N ASP A 29 13.11 -12.35 -6.35
CA ASP A 29 12.95 -11.57 -7.57
C ASP A 29 11.46 -11.45 -7.89
N ASP A 30 10.97 -10.22 -7.97
CA ASP A 30 9.57 -9.86 -8.29
C ASP A 30 8.51 -10.73 -7.57
N ALA A 31 8.63 -10.82 -6.23
CA ALA A 31 7.68 -11.57 -5.41
C ALA A 31 6.22 -11.13 -5.60
N ILE A 32 6.03 -9.88 -6.00
CA ILE A 32 4.74 -9.24 -6.28
C ILE A 32 4.76 -8.73 -7.71
N LYS A 33 3.88 -9.25 -8.56
CA LYS A 33 3.80 -8.86 -9.98
C LYS A 33 2.91 -7.65 -10.20
N SER A 34 1.87 -7.48 -9.37
CA SER A 34 0.91 -6.39 -9.50
C SER A 34 0.20 -6.07 -8.19
N SER A 35 -0.40 -4.90 -8.11
CA SER A 35 -1.25 -4.53 -6.97
C SER A 35 -2.47 -5.46 -6.80
N ALA A 36 -2.97 -6.03 -7.89
CA ALA A 36 -4.10 -6.97 -7.88
C ALA A 36 -3.73 -8.29 -7.18
N ASP A 37 -2.50 -8.79 -7.37
CA ASP A 37 -2.05 -10.05 -6.75
C ASP A 37 -2.04 -9.98 -5.23
N ILE A 38 -1.90 -8.80 -4.68
CA ILE A 38 -1.84 -8.54 -3.24
C ILE A 38 -3.02 -7.67 -2.74
N ALA A 39 -4.11 -7.59 -3.49
CA ALA A 39 -5.30 -6.85 -3.07
C ALA A 39 -5.88 -7.43 -1.77
N ASN A 40 -5.89 -8.77 -1.64
CA ASN A 40 -6.37 -9.45 -0.43
C ASN A 40 -5.33 -9.36 0.71
N PRO A 41 -5.71 -8.84 1.90
CA PRO A 41 -4.84 -8.80 3.08
C PRO A 41 -4.29 -10.17 3.49
N ASP A 42 -5.06 -11.24 3.33
CA ASP A 42 -4.62 -12.61 3.68
C ASP A 42 -3.42 -13.05 2.85
N ILE A 43 -3.41 -12.71 1.57
CA ILE A 43 -2.27 -13.02 0.69
C ILE A 43 -1.02 -12.29 1.19
N ARG A 44 -1.14 -11.01 1.56
CA ARG A 44 -0.03 -10.23 2.09
C ARG A 44 0.51 -10.80 3.39
N ASN A 45 -0.38 -11.19 4.30
CA ASN A 45 0.01 -11.83 5.56
C ASN A 45 0.65 -13.20 5.33
N GLN A 46 0.10 -14.02 4.44
CA GLN A 46 0.68 -15.31 4.08
C GLN A 46 2.10 -15.17 3.50
N MET A 47 2.37 -14.15 2.68
CA MET A 47 3.70 -13.88 2.17
C MET A 47 4.70 -13.57 3.28
N LYS A 48 4.30 -12.75 4.26
CA LYS A 48 5.13 -12.41 5.43
C LYS A 48 5.40 -13.63 6.32
N GLU A 49 4.35 -14.41 6.60
CA GLU A 49 4.46 -15.64 7.38
C GLU A 49 5.39 -16.64 6.68
N ASN A 50 5.25 -16.80 5.37
CA ASN A 50 6.10 -17.72 4.62
C ASN A 50 7.57 -17.29 4.64
N TRP A 51 7.84 -15.99 4.52
CA TRP A 51 9.21 -15.49 4.73
C TRP A 51 9.71 -15.85 6.14
N ASN A 52 8.98 -15.46 7.17
CA ASN A 52 9.44 -15.58 8.55
C ASN A 52 9.53 -17.03 9.05
N ALA A 53 8.55 -17.88 8.68
CA ALA A 53 8.42 -19.23 9.21
C ALA A 53 9.03 -20.31 8.31
N VAL A 54 9.20 -20.03 7.02
CA VAL A 54 9.66 -21.04 6.05
C VAL A 54 11.00 -20.67 5.43
N ILE A 55 11.14 -19.47 4.87
CA ILE A 55 12.34 -19.11 4.09
C ILE A 55 13.50 -18.68 5.00
N ALA A 56 13.28 -17.69 5.86
CA ALA A 56 14.33 -17.15 6.72
C ALA A 56 14.99 -18.24 7.61
N PRO A 57 14.27 -19.21 8.19
CA PRO A 57 14.89 -20.29 8.96
C PRO A 57 15.76 -21.25 8.15
N THR A 58 15.70 -21.22 6.83
CA THR A 58 16.61 -22.04 5.99
C THR A 58 17.98 -21.41 5.82
N MET A 59 18.13 -20.17 6.19
CA MET A 59 19.40 -19.45 6.05
C MET A 59 20.39 -19.84 7.15
N PHE A 60 21.65 -20.04 6.77
CA PHE A 60 22.73 -20.23 7.73
C PHE A 60 23.02 -18.94 8.49
N GLU A 61 23.70 -19.04 9.63
CA GLU A 61 24.28 -17.89 10.32
C GLU A 61 25.22 -17.12 9.37
N GLY A 62 25.05 -15.80 9.26
CA GLY A 62 25.81 -14.97 8.34
C GLY A 62 25.37 -15.04 6.87
N ALA A 63 24.35 -15.81 6.53
CA ALA A 63 23.78 -15.81 5.20
C ALA A 63 23.18 -14.43 4.84
N ARG A 64 23.09 -14.16 3.56
CA ARG A 64 22.56 -12.91 3.02
C ARG A 64 21.24 -13.11 2.28
N ALA A 65 20.41 -12.08 2.29
CA ALA A 65 19.22 -12.04 1.46
C ALA A 65 19.23 -10.78 0.60
N ILE A 66 18.80 -10.91 -0.64
CA ILE A 66 18.61 -9.81 -1.60
C ILE A 66 17.17 -9.90 -2.08
N CYS A 67 16.45 -8.79 -2.01
CA CYS A 67 15.10 -8.71 -2.53
C CYS A 67 15.01 -7.60 -3.57
N LEU A 68 14.61 -7.98 -4.77
CA LEU A 68 14.29 -7.07 -5.87
C LEU A 68 12.78 -7.06 -6.06
N GLY A 69 12.20 -5.92 -6.38
CA GLY A 69 10.78 -5.84 -6.67
C GLY A 69 10.21 -4.44 -6.58
N THR A 70 8.96 -4.33 -6.98
CA THR A 70 8.19 -3.09 -6.98
C THR A 70 7.26 -3.05 -5.76
N ARG A 71 7.16 -1.91 -5.11
CA ARG A 71 6.22 -1.66 -4.02
C ARG A 71 4.86 -1.25 -4.58
N PHE A 72 3.81 -1.92 -4.10
CA PHE A 72 2.45 -1.62 -4.55
C PHE A 72 1.54 -1.14 -3.41
N ARG A 73 1.88 -1.46 -2.15
CA ARG A 73 1.05 -1.11 -0.99
C ARG A 73 1.90 -0.77 0.23
N HIS A 74 1.33 0.03 1.13
CA HIS A 74 1.99 0.40 2.39
C HIS A 74 2.17 -0.79 3.35
N ASP A 75 1.38 -1.84 3.17
CA ASP A 75 1.37 -3.04 3.99
C ASP A 75 1.84 -4.30 3.25
N ASP A 76 2.51 -4.15 2.12
CA ASP A 76 3.15 -5.26 1.42
C ASP A 76 4.44 -5.74 2.13
N ILE A 77 5.01 -6.84 1.65
CA ILE A 77 6.19 -7.46 2.26
C ILE A 77 7.42 -6.55 2.20
N HIS A 78 7.57 -5.75 1.14
CA HIS A 78 8.68 -4.79 1.03
C HIS A 78 8.60 -3.68 2.08
N ALA A 79 7.38 -3.20 2.36
CA ALA A 79 7.15 -2.14 3.32
C ALA A 79 7.24 -2.61 4.78
N THR A 80 6.84 -3.85 5.06
CA THR A 80 6.65 -4.33 6.44
C THR A 80 7.70 -5.33 6.91
N THR A 81 8.34 -6.04 5.99
CA THR A 81 9.29 -7.11 6.32
C THR A 81 10.70 -6.75 5.87
N PHE A 82 10.85 -6.26 4.64
CA PHE A 82 12.15 -5.95 4.05
C PHE A 82 12.46 -4.46 4.17
N ASN A 83 12.49 -3.95 5.40
CA ASN A 83 12.73 -2.54 5.73
C ASN A 83 13.86 -2.37 6.74
N GLU A 84 14.29 -1.13 6.95
CA GLU A 84 15.38 -0.80 7.85
C GLU A 84 15.11 -1.19 9.31
N GLN A 85 13.86 -1.18 9.76
CA GLN A 85 13.47 -1.60 11.11
C GLN A 85 13.76 -3.08 11.36
N ASN A 86 13.81 -3.87 10.29
CA ASN A 86 14.13 -5.29 10.30
C ASN A 86 15.57 -5.57 9.77
N ASN A 87 16.47 -4.62 9.88
CA ASN A 87 17.88 -4.72 9.46
C ASN A 87 18.09 -4.95 7.95
N TRP A 88 17.16 -4.48 7.11
CA TRP A 88 17.34 -4.47 5.66
C TRP A 88 17.86 -3.11 5.20
N THR A 89 18.87 -3.11 4.35
CA THR A 89 19.27 -1.91 3.63
C THR A 89 18.33 -1.75 2.42
N GLN A 90 17.64 -0.62 2.34
CA GLN A 90 16.77 -0.30 1.22
C GLN A 90 17.47 0.61 0.22
N ILE A 91 17.42 0.22 -1.05
CA ILE A 91 17.85 1.03 -2.18
C ILE A 91 16.62 1.27 -3.05
N ILE A 92 16.13 2.51 -3.08
CA ILE A 92 14.96 2.90 -3.86
C ILE A 92 15.44 3.75 -5.02
N LEU A 93 15.22 3.25 -6.24
CA LEU A 93 15.59 3.93 -7.47
C LEU A 93 14.33 4.45 -8.16
N SER A 94 14.29 5.75 -8.40
CA SER A 94 13.21 6.40 -9.15
C SER A 94 13.70 6.73 -10.56
N ALA A 95 12.86 6.51 -11.57
CA ALA A 95 13.23 6.77 -12.96
C ALA A 95 13.40 8.25 -13.28
N ILE A 96 12.71 9.11 -12.52
CA ILE A 96 12.93 10.57 -12.57
C ILE A 96 13.51 11.01 -11.23
N LEU A 97 14.65 11.67 -11.29
CA LEU A 97 15.29 12.30 -10.15
C LEU A 97 14.92 13.78 -10.11
N ASN A 98 14.78 14.32 -8.91
CA ASN A 98 14.57 15.74 -8.68
C ASN A 98 15.79 16.30 -7.94
N ASP A 99 16.45 17.27 -8.51
CA ASP A 99 17.48 18.02 -7.77
C ASP A 99 16.79 18.84 -6.67
N SER A 100 17.12 18.55 -5.42
CA SER A 100 16.52 19.20 -4.25
C SER A 100 16.86 20.70 -4.14
N LYS A 101 17.86 21.19 -4.86
CA LYS A 101 18.31 22.59 -4.82
C LYS A 101 17.74 23.42 -5.96
N THR A 102 17.68 22.84 -7.16
CA THR A 102 17.22 23.55 -8.37
C THR A 102 15.77 23.23 -8.70
N GLY A 103 15.23 22.11 -8.22
CA GLY A 103 13.94 21.59 -8.62
C GLY A 103 13.92 21.02 -10.03
N GLU A 104 15.07 20.92 -10.67
CA GLU A 104 15.17 20.34 -12.01
C GLU A 104 14.96 18.83 -11.97
N GLU A 105 14.24 18.33 -12.97
CA GLU A 105 14.00 16.91 -13.15
C GLU A 105 14.98 16.34 -14.18
N GLU A 106 15.55 15.19 -13.88
CA GLU A 106 16.38 14.44 -14.81
C GLU A 106 16.02 12.96 -14.84
N SER A 107 16.31 12.28 -15.94
CA SER A 107 16.18 10.83 -16.03
C SER A 107 17.31 10.16 -15.26
N TYR A 108 17.00 9.13 -14.45
CA TYR A 108 18.00 8.28 -13.81
C TYR A 108 18.90 7.54 -14.81
N TRP A 109 18.35 7.19 -15.96
CA TRP A 109 19.08 6.48 -17.03
C TRP A 109 18.79 7.07 -18.41
N PRO A 110 19.37 8.26 -18.72
CA PRO A 110 19.02 9.02 -19.91
C PRO A 110 19.38 8.33 -21.22
N GLU A 111 20.37 7.42 -21.22
CA GLU A 111 20.77 6.68 -22.42
C GLU A 111 19.68 5.69 -22.88
N MET A 112 18.85 5.20 -21.95
CA MET A 112 17.78 4.28 -22.26
C MET A 112 16.41 4.96 -22.29
N TRP A 113 16.17 5.91 -21.38
CA TRP A 113 14.87 6.54 -21.17
C TRP A 113 15.04 8.05 -21.08
N SER A 114 14.69 8.78 -22.13
CA SER A 114 14.72 10.24 -22.05
C SER A 114 13.69 10.77 -21.06
N LEU A 115 13.95 11.95 -20.51
CA LEU A 115 13.01 12.60 -19.57
C LEU A 115 11.65 12.85 -20.22
N GLU A 116 11.65 13.24 -21.50
CA GLU A 116 10.41 13.46 -22.27
C GLU A 116 9.59 12.19 -22.39
N TYR A 117 10.25 11.06 -22.69
CA TYR A 117 9.58 9.76 -22.74
C TYR A 117 8.97 9.38 -21.40
N LEU A 118 9.70 9.57 -20.30
CA LEU A 118 9.22 9.28 -18.96
C LEU A 118 8.03 10.17 -18.58
N LYS A 119 8.07 11.46 -18.91
CA LYS A 119 6.97 12.40 -18.70
C LYS A 119 5.72 12.00 -19.48
N GLU A 120 5.90 11.55 -20.72
CA GLU A 120 4.77 11.05 -21.53
C GLU A 120 4.16 9.78 -20.92
N LYS A 121 4.97 8.82 -20.45
CA LYS A 121 4.49 7.63 -19.73
C LYS A 121 3.73 8.00 -18.45
N LYS A 122 4.24 8.96 -17.69
CA LYS A 122 3.58 9.50 -16.50
C LYS A 122 2.21 10.10 -16.83
N ARG A 123 2.09 10.82 -17.95
CA ARG A 123 0.83 11.42 -18.40
C ARG A 123 -0.18 10.36 -18.83
N GLN A 124 0.26 9.30 -19.52
CA GLN A 124 -0.60 8.23 -20.01
C GLN A 124 -1.17 7.35 -18.89
N ALA A 125 -0.36 7.05 -17.87
CA ALA A 125 -0.74 6.13 -16.79
C ALA A 125 -0.10 6.56 -15.45
N PRO A 126 -0.55 7.66 -14.82
CA PRO A 126 0.11 8.27 -13.67
C PRO A 126 0.22 7.33 -12.46
N ILE A 127 -0.79 6.52 -12.19
CA ILE A 127 -0.79 5.56 -11.07
C ILE A 127 0.24 4.44 -11.33
N ALA A 128 0.18 3.82 -12.50
CA ALA A 128 1.11 2.75 -12.87
C ALA A 128 2.56 3.29 -12.92
N PHE A 129 2.75 4.51 -13.39
CA PHE A 129 4.05 5.17 -13.41
C PHE A 129 4.61 5.36 -12.00
N SER A 130 3.79 5.78 -11.06
CA SER A 130 4.23 5.96 -9.66
C SER A 130 4.72 4.67 -9.04
N PHE A 131 4.05 3.55 -9.26
CA PHE A 131 4.51 2.25 -8.76
C PHE A 131 5.75 1.75 -9.49
N GLN A 132 5.66 1.65 -10.83
CA GLN A 132 6.65 0.91 -11.62
C GLN A 132 7.91 1.70 -11.93
N TYR A 133 7.81 3.03 -12.03
CA TYR A 133 8.93 3.89 -12.42
C TYR A 133 9.46 4.73 -11.25
N MET A 134 8.59 5.08 -10.30
CA MET A 134 9.02 5.94 -9.19
C MET A 134 9.17 5.18 -7.87
N ASN A 135 8.77 3.90 -7.79
CA ASN A 135 8.69 3.13 -6.54
C ASN A 135 7.91 3.84 -5.42
N GLN A 136 6.95 4.67 -5.82
CA GLN A 136 6.09 5.43 -4.92
C GLN A 136 4.71 4.80 -4.84
N ILE A 137 4.24 4.60 -3.61
CA ILE A 137 2.90 4.11 -3.37
C ILE A 137 1.97 5.32 -3.37
N VAL A 138 1.12 5.40 -4.40
CA VAL A 138 0.05 6.37 -4.45
C VAL A 138 -1.21 5.70 -3.92
N ARG A 139 -1.82 6.25 -2.89
CA ARG A 139 -3.14 5.80 -2.47
C ARG A 139 -4.12 6.16 -3.56
N GLN A 140 -4.92 5.20 -3.98
CA GLN A 140 -5.93 5.42 -5.02
C GLN A 140 -6.90 6.55 -4.64
N ASN A 141 -7.05 6.82 -3.35
CA ASN A 141 -7.85 7.91 -2.79
C ASN A 141 -7.13 9.28 -2.82
N GLU A 142 -5.82 9.31 -2.94
CA GLU A 142 -5.04 10.57 -3.03
C GLU A 142 -5.22 11.27 -4.37
N LEU A 143 -5.76 10.56 -5.38
CA LEU A 143 -6.10 11.15 -6.68
C LEU A 143 -7.46 11.85 -6.69
N SER A 144 -8.34 11.55 -5.73
CA SER A 144 -9.68 12.12 -5.65
C SER A 144 -9.74 13.35 -4.73
N LEU A 145 -8.89 13.36 -3.70
CA LEU A 145 -8.81 14.46 -2.72
C LEU A 145 -7.35 14.64 -2.33
N ALA A 146 -6.68 15.60 -2.95
CA ALA A 146 -5.33 15.95 -2.55
C ALA A 146 -5.34 16.44 -1.09
N PRO A 147 -4.45 15.94 -0.20
CA PRO A 147 -4.44 16.33 1.21
C PRO A 147 -4.35 17.85 1.43
N GLU A 148 -3.74 18.55 0.47
CA GLU A 148 -3.59 20.00 0.46
C GLU A 148 -4.92 20.74 0.28
N LEU A 149 -5.94 20.05 -0.27
CA LEU A 149 -7.29 20.59 -0.40
C LEU A 149 -8.11 20.44 0.89
N ILE A 150 -7.62 19.63 1.86
CA ILE A 150 -8.28 19.45 3.14
C ILE A 150 -7.76 20.49 4.10
N VAL A 151 -8.55 21.54 4.33
CA VAL A 151 -8.21 22.62 5.22
C VAL A 151 -8.99 22.44 6.53
N LYS A 152 -8.29 22.48 7.67
CA LYS A 152 -8.95 22.57 8.97
C LYS A 152 -9.51 23.97 9.12
N ALA A 153 -10.81 24.08 9.27
CA ALA A 153 -11.51 25.34 9.47
C ALA A 153 -12.47 25.23 10.66
N GLU A 154 -12.87 26.37 11.21
CA GLU A 154 -13.99 26.42 12.13
C GLU A 154 -15.26 26.02 11.38
N ILE A 155 -16.10 25.22 12.03
CA ILE A 155 -17.34 24.72 11.44
C ILE A 155 -18.34 25.88 11.40
N SER A 156 -18.87 26.18 10.22
CA SER A 156 -20.00 27.09 10.08
C SER A 156 -21.23 26.49 10.78
N THR A 157 -22.04 27.33 11.35
CA THR A 157 -23.36 26.96 11.93
C THR A 157 -24.49 27.07 10.91
N GLU A 158 -24.22 27.70 9.75
CA GLU A 158 -25.19 27.91 8.68
C GLU A 158 -24.69 27.24 7.39
N PHE A 159 -25.49 26.36 6.87
CA PHE A 159 -25.19 25.61 5.63
C PHE A 159 -26.33 25.80 4.63
N ASP A 160 -25.98 25.96 3.35
CA ASP A 160 -26.95 25.97 2.24
C ASP A 160 -27.62 24.61 2.10
N THR A 161 -26.89 23.56 2.34
CA THR A 161 -27.37 22.17 2.24
C THR A 161 -26.58 21.30 3.22
N LEU A 162 -27.31 20.43 3.91
CA LEU A 162 -26.74 19.34 4.72
C LEU A 162 -26.99 18.01 4.02
N GLY A 163 -26.04 17.11 4.14
CA GLY A 163 -26.15 15.76 3.58
C GLY A 163 -25.33 14.74 4.35
N ILE A 164 -25.77 13.50 4.28
CA ILE A 164 -25.03 12.37 4.83
C ILE A 164 -24.65 11.41 3.71
N GLY A 165 -23.35 11.14 3.61
CA GLY A 165 -22.81 10.06 2.81
C GLY A 165 -22.70 8.79 3.65
N VAL A 166 -23.17 7.65 3.14
CA VAL A 166 -23.11 6.38 3.84
C VAL A 166 -22.45 5.32 2.94
N ASP A 167 -21.38 4.72 3.43
CA ASP A 167 -20.76 3.54 2.84
C ASP A 167 -21.00 2.34 3.75
N LEU A 168 -21.77 1.38 3.26
CA LEU A 168 -22.24 0.23 4.03
C LEU A 168 -21.34 -0.97 3.80
N SER A 169 -20.73 -1.50 4.86
CA SER A 169 -20.07 -2.80 4.79
C SER A 169 -21.05 -3.96 5.05
N ALA A 170 -20.81 -5.09 4.41
CA ALA A 170 -21.56 -6.32 4.63
C ALA A 170 -20.80 -7.25 5.60
N GLY A 171 -21.06 -7.13 6.90
CA GLY A 171 -20.63 -8.10 7.92
C GLY A 171 -19.61 -7.60 8.95
N VAL A 172 -19.43 -8.40 10.03
CA VAL A 172 -18.63 -8.06 11.24
C VAL A 172 -17.33 -8.81 11.40
N LYS A 173 -16.92 -9.64 10.44
CA LYS A 173 -15.63 -10.35 10.60
C LYS A 173 -14.52 -9.32 10.61
N GLU A 174 -13.46 -9.56 11.38
CA GLU A 174 -12.25 -8.69 11.40
C GLU A 174 -11.70 -8.33 10.02
N ARG A 175 -12.06 -9.12 9.01
CA ARG A 175 -11.69 -8.98 7.60
C ARG A 175 -12.60 -8.06 6.79
N ASN A 176 -13.74 -7.65 7.35
CA ASN A 176 -14.71 -6.84 6.61
C ASN A 176 -14.43 -5.35 6.79
N ASP A 177 -14.76 -4.60 5.76
CA ASP A 177 -14.68 -3.15 5.79
C ASP A 177 -15.61 -2.55 6.86
N TYR A 178 -15.36 -1.31 7.19
CA TYR A 178 -16.20 -0.55 8.10
C TYR A 178 -17.41 0.01 7.36
N THR A 179 -18.54 0.11 8.04
CA THR A 179 -19.57 1.06 7.65
C THR A 179 -19.10 2.45 8.05
N VAL A 180 -19.08 3.37 7.11
CA VAL A 180 -18.68 4.76 7.32
C VAL A 180 -19.86 5.67 6.97
N MET A 181 -20.15 6.60 7.86
CA MET A 181 -21.16 7.63 7.69
C MET A 181 -20.48 8.98 7.87
N VAL A 182 -20.71 9.91 6.97
CA VAL A 182 -20.09 11.24 6.99
C VAL A 182 -21.17 12.28 6.86
N LEU A 183 -21.30 13.14 7.87
CA LEU A 183 -22.15 14.33 7.83
C LEU A 183 -21.36 15.47 7.19
N GLY A 184 -21.89 16.05 6.14
CA GLY A 184 -21.31 17.17 5.44
C GLY A 184 -22.30 18.30 5.21
N GLY A 185 -21.79 19.51 5.16
CA GLY A 185 -22.53 20.69 4.81
C GLY A 185 -21.88 21.45 3.67
N ARG A 186 -22.65 22.09 2.82
CA ARG A 186 -22.16 23.00 1.78
C ARG A 186 -22.42 24.44 2.16
N VAL A 187 -21.38 25.26 2.01
CA VAL A 187 -21.47 26.72 2.07
C VAL A 187 -20.82 27.24 0.80
N GLU A 188 -21.60 27.90 -0.05
CA GLU A 188 -21.17 28.35 -1.38
C GLU A 188 -20.56 27.17 -2.18
N ASP A 189 -19.28 27.25 -2.58
CA ASP A 189 -18.56 26.22 -3.35
C ASP A 189 -17.70 25.30 -2.46
N ARG A 190 -17.85 25.35 -1.15
CA ARG A 190 -17.07 24.57 -0.20
C ARG A 190 -17.91 23.49 0.47
N ILE A 191 -17.32 22.32 0.60
CA ILE A 191 -17.91 21.21 1.37
C ILE A 191 -17.18 21.12 2.70
N HIS A 192 -17.92 21.17 3.78
CA HIS A 192 -17.44 21.00 5.13
C HIS A 192 -17.78 19.59 5.60
N ILE A 193 -16.78 18.86 6.07
CA ILE A 193 -17.00 17.62 6.81
C ILE A 193 -17.24 18.01 8.25
N ILE A 194 -18.45 17.75 8.73
CA ILE A 194 -18.91 18.18 10.04
C ILE A 194 -18.55 17.14 11.09
N ASP A 195 -18.98 15.91 10.84
CA ASP A 195 -18.70 14.79 11.73
C ASP A 195 -18.73 13.48 10.93
N TYR A 196 -18.24 12.38 11.52
CA TYR A 196 -18.30 11.06 10.90
C TYR A 196 -18.41 9.96 11.95
N ARG A 197 -18.97 8.84 11.53
CA ARG A 197 -18.97 7.57 12.29
C ARG A 197 -18.34 6.47 11.45
N ARG A 198 -17.47 5.70 12.10
CA ARG A 198 -16.82 4.53 11.50
C ARG A 198 -17.06 3.34 12.41
N ILE A 199 -17.95 2.45 12.01
CA ILE A 199 -18.42 1.37 12.86
C ILE A 199 -18.28 0.00 12.18
N ARG A 200 -18.10 -1.04 12.98
CA ARG A 200 -18.21 -2.44 12.57
C ARG A 200 -19.37 -3.06 13.31
N VAL A 201 -20.52 -3.12 12.66
CA VAL A 201 -21.73 -3.72 13.24
C VAL A 201 -22.46 -4.57 12.21
N MET A 202 -23.12 -5.64 12.69
CA MET A 202 -23.83 -6.58 11.81
C MET A 202 -25.21 -6.12 11.41
N GLY A 203 -25.94 -5.56 12.36
CA GLY A 203 -27.35 -5.31 12.25
C GLY A 203 -27.66 -4.01 11.51
N ASN A 204 -28.68 -4.02 10.68
CA ASN A 204 -29.19 -2.78 10.07
C ASN A 204 -29.76 -1.83 11.13
N LEU A 205 -30.27 -2.34 12.25
CA LEU A 205 -30.76 -1.51 13.35
C LEU A 205 -29.63 -0.73 14.02
N GLU A 206 -28.49 -1.38 14.32
CA GLU A 206 -27.33 -0.74 14.91
C GLU A 206 -26.72 0.33 13.98
N LYS A 207 -26.74 0.07 12.65
CA LYS A 207 -26.33 1.06 11.66
C LYS A 207 -27.28 2.26 11.63
N LEU A 208 -28.58 1.98 11.77
CA LEU A 208 -29.60 3.02 11.80
C LEU A 208 -29.51 3.87 13.07
N ASP A 209 -29.19 3.24 14.21
CA ASP A 209 -29.02 3.96 15.48
C ASP A 209 -27.77 4.84 15.44
N ALA A 210 -26.65 4.35 14.90
CA ALA A 210 -25.45 5.18 14.69
C ALA A 210 -25.70 6.35 13.73
N LEU A 211 -26.56 6.16 12.72
CA LEU A 211 -26.97 7.24 11.83
C LEU A 211 -27.83 8.26 12.54
N LYS A 212 -28.76 7.84 13.41
CA LYS A 212 -29.58 8.73 14.22
C LYS A 212 -28.72 9.53 15.19
N GLU A 213 -27.79 8.88 15.90
CA GLU A 213 -26.86 9.56 16.79
C GLU A 213 -26.08 10.65 16.07
N LEU A 214 -25.53 10.35 14.87
CA LEU A 214 -24.83 11.34 14.06
C LEU A 214 -25.72 12.54 13.69
N LEU A 215 -27.01 12.33 13.53
CA LEU A 215 -27.97 13.38 13.22
C LEU A 215 -28.42 14.19 14.46
N TYR A 216 -28.49 13.55 15.62
CA TYR A 216 -28.96 14.20 16.85
C TYR A 216 -27.86 14.98 17.57
N ASP A 217 -26.60 14.63 17.34
CA ASP A 217 -25.44 15.33 17.91
C ASP A 217 -25.24 16.71 17.22
N TRP A 218 -26.04 16.99 16.19
CA TRP A 218 -26.08 18.23 15.40
C TRP A 218 -27.47 18.87 15.39
#